data_fa1d608ceb40fce4544973dbe9e06090
#
_entry.id   fa1d608ceb40fce4544973dbe9e06090
#
_cell.length_a   1.000
_cell.length_b   1.000
_cell.length_c   1.000
_cell.angle_alpha   90.00
_cell.angle_beta   90.00
_cell.angle_gamma   90.00
#
_symmetry.space_group_name_H-M   'P 1'
#
loop_
_entity.id
_entity.type
_entity.pdbx_description
1 polymer ?
#
loop_
_entity_poly.entity_id
_entity_poly.type
_entity_poly.pdbx_seq_one_letter_code
_entity_poly.pdbx_strand_id
1 'polypeptide(L)'
;MVLLPASRRKRHLNAAEGYLMLEMPVQALRELSHITGQDRDSEKYCRFLGQSLQLAERFTEALDAYQDAYEKNPQNLTTLMGMAWCFKRTDQLSSAIGIMEEAYQHHADEPVVLYNLSCYFALADDKANALSWLGRALRMEPRLTKLIPEESDFNTLRNDKDFQFVVEAAEGNTSQNS
;
A
#
# COMPACT_ATOMS: atom_id res chain seq x y z
N MET A 1 -13.11 -32.42 9.89
CA MET A 1 -12.39 -31.51 9.00
C MET A 1 -10.90 -31.70 9.27
N VAL A 2 -10.13 -32.21 8.32
CA VAL A 2 -8.71 -32.54 8.53
C VAL A 2 -7.88 -31.27 8.32
N LEU A 3 -7.21 -30.82 9.39
CA LEU A 3 -6.24 -29.71 9.29
C LEU A 3 -5.05 -30.16 8.44
N LEU A 4 -4.55 -29.26 7.61
CA LEU A 4 -3.30 -29.52 6.89
C LEU A 4 -2.14 -29.63 7.91
N PRO A 5 -1.19 -30.54 7.72
CA PRO A 5 0.04 -30.55 8.51
C PRO A 5 0.72 -29.17 8.44
N ALA A 6 1.22 -28.66 9.57
CA ALA A 6 1.85 -27.32 9.65
C ALA A 6 2.97 -27.11 8.60
N SER A 7 3.73 -28.16 8.27
CA SER A 7 4.75 -28.15 7.21
C SER A 7 4.16 -27.91 5.82
N ARG A 8 2.99 -28.49 5.52
CA ARG A 8 2.32 -28.33 4.23
C ARG A 8 1.72 -26.93 4.10
N ARG A 9 1.05 -26.42 5.17
CA ARG A 9 0.58 -25.05 5.22
C ARG A 9 1.69 -24.02 4.98
N LYS A 10 2.81 -24.16 5.72
CA LYS A 10 3.97 -23.28 5.55
C LYS A 10 4.49 -23.30 4.10
N ARG A 11 4.54 -24.46 3.46
CA ARG A 11 4.96 -24.57 2.06
C ARG A 11 4.06 -23.78 1.12
N HIS A 12 2.73 -23.89 1.24
CA HIS A 12 1.81 -23.14 0.39
C HIS A 12 1.86 -21.63 0.65
N LEU A 13 1.99 -21.17 1.91
CA LEU A 13 2.19 -19.76 2.23
C LEU A 13 3.49 -19.22 1.62
N ASN A 14 4.59 -19.96 1.72
CA ASN A 14 5.86 -19.52 1.15
C ASN A 14 5.82 -19.50 -0.39
N ALA A 15 5.13 -20.46 -1.02
CA ALA A 15 4.93 -20.47 -2.46
C ALA A 15 4.07 -19.27 -2.92
N ALA A 16 2.99 -18.98 -2.20
CA ALA A 16 2.16 -17.81 -2.47
C ALA A 16 2.96 -16.50 -2.34
N GLU A 17 3.78 -16.37 -1.28
CA GLU A 17 4.68 -15.22 -1.10
C GLU A 17 5.65 -15.05 -2.29
N GLY A 18 6.26 -16.15 -2.74
CA GLY A 18 7.14 -16.13 -3.91
C GLY A 18 6.41 -15.68 -5.18
N TYR A 19 5.19 -16.16 -5.40
CA TYR A 19 4.37 -15.72 -6.54
C TYR A 19 3.94 -14.26 -6.44
N LEU A 20 3.66 -13.76 -5.23
CA LEU A 20 3.37 -12.33 -5.00
C LEU A 20 4.56 -11.45 -5.34
N MET A 21 5.79 -11.86 -4.97
CA MET A 21 7.02 -11.14 -5.32
C MET A 21 7.28 -11.10 -6.84
N LEU A 22 6.73 -12.05 -7.59
CA LEU A 22 6.80 -12.12 -9.05
C LEU A 22 5.57 -11.52 -9.75
N GLU A 23 4.68 -10.87 -9.00
CA GLU A 23 3.42 -10.30 -9.49
C GLU A 23 2.55 -11.31 -10.25
N MET A 24 2.50 -12.55 -9.75
CA MET A 24 1.77 -13.67 -10.33
C MET A 24 0.53 -14.02 -9.49
N PRO A 25 -0.54 -13.20 -9.51
CA PRO A 25 -1.68 -13.34 -8.58
C PRO A 25 -2.45 -14.65 -8.76
N VAL A 26 -2.57 -15.15 -9.98
CA VAL A 26 -3.31 -16.39 -10.24
C VAL A 26 -2.63 -17.58 -9.57
N GLN A 27 -1.32 -17.65 -9.64
CA GLN A 27 -0.53 -18.72 -9.00
C GLN A 27 -0.54 -18.58 -7.48
N ALA A 28 -0.45 -17.34 -6.97
CA ALA A 28 -0.58 -17.05 -5.54
C ALA A 28 -1.95 -17.51 -4.99
N LEU A 29 -3.05 -17.15 -5.65
CA LEU A 29 -4.40 -17.57 -5.30
C LEU A 29 -4.56 -19.10 -5.36
N ARG A 30 -3.95 -19.75 -6.33
CA ARG A 30 -3.96 -21.22 -6.44
C ARG A 30 -3.27 -21.87 -5.24
N GLU A 31 -2.11 -21.38 -4.84
CA GLU A 31 -1.42 -21.90 -3.65
C GLU A 31 -2.23 -21.69 -2.38
N LEU A 32 -2.82 -20.50 -2.21
CA LEU A 32 -3.67 -20.18 -1.08
C LEU A 32 -4.94 -21.05 -1.03
N SER A 33 -5.49 -21.46 -2.18
CA SER A 33 -6.68 -22.33 -2.24
C SER A 33 -6.46 -23.72 -1.63
N HIS A 34 -5.23 -24.19 -1.57
CA HIS A 34 -4.87 -25.46 -0.93
C HIS A 34 -4.90 -25.39 0.60
N ILE A 35 -4.92 -24.21 1.17
CA ILE A 35 -5.03 -23.99 2.63
C ILE A 35 -6.52 -24.04 3.01
N THR A 36 -6.87 -24.84 4.01
CA THR A 36 -8.27 -25.11 4.38
C THR A 36 -8.51 -24.98 5.89
N GLY A 37 -9.78 -24.83 6.28
CA GLY A 37 -10.18 -24.80 7.67
C GLY A 37 -9.64 -23.62 8.44
N GLN A 38 -9.31 -23.82 9.72
CA GLN A 38 -8.80 -22.77 10.62
C GLN A 38 -7.45 -22.17 10.18
N ASP A 39 -6.73 -22.85 9.28
CA ASP A 39 -5.48 -22.35 8.75
C ASP A 39 -5.65 -21.10 7.84
N ARG A 40 -6.87 -20.87 7.35
CA ARG A 40 -7.27 -19.64 6.64
C ARG A 40 -7.44 -18.43 7.55
N ASP A 41 -7.51 -18.66 8.84
CA ASP A 41 -7.75 -17.62 9.85
C ASP A 41 -6.45 -16.99 10.39
N SER A 42 -5.33 -17.11 9.68
CA SER A 42 -4.07 -16.45 10.06
C SER A 42 -3.92 -15.10 9.37
N GLU A 43 -3.36 -14.10 10.08
CA GLU A 43 -3.04 -12.79 9.50
C GLU A 43 -2.29 -12.95 8.16
N LYS A 44 -1.25 -13.75 8.14
CA LYS A 44 -0.43 -13.96 6.94
C LYS A 44 -1.23 -14.52 5.76
N TYR A 45 -2.18 -15.44 6.00
CA TYR A 45 -3.05 -15.96 4.94
C TYR A 45 -3.98 -14.86 4.41
N CYS A 46 -4.67 -14.15 5.30
CA CYS A 46 -5.62 -13.10 4.93
C CYS A 46 -4.90 -11.97 4.16
N ARG A 47 -3.74 -11.54 4.62
CA ARG A 47 -2.93 -10.53 3.95
C ARG A 47 -2.46 -10.97 2.57
N PHE A 48 -1.95 -12.19 2.41
CA PHE A 48 -1.55 -12.71 1.10
C PHE A 48 -2.74 -12.90 0.16
N LEU A 49 -3.91 -13.28 0.69
CA LEU A 49 -5.15 -13.33 -0.08
C LEU A 49 -5.52 -11.93 -0.59
N GLY A 50 -5.50 -10.93 0.30
CA GLY A 50 -5.73 -9.52 -0.06
C GLY A 50 -4.78 -9.03 -1.14
N GLN A 51 -3.47 -9.24 -0.97
CA GLN A 51 -2.46 -8.88 -1.97
C GLN A 51 -2.67 -9.57 -3.33
N SER A 52 -3.01 -10.86 -3.31
CA SER A 52 -3.26 -11.62 -4.54
C SER A 52 -4.51 -11.12 -5.27
N LEU A 53 -5.57 -10.82 -4.53
CA LEU A 53 -6.82 -10.27 -5.07
C LEU A 53 -6.62 -8.84 -5.60
N GLN A 54 -5.85 -8.02 -4.89
CA GLN A 54 -5.47 -6.67 -5.31
C GLN A 54 -4.71 -6.69 -6.64
N LEU A 55 -3.69 -7.54 -6.79
CA LEU A 55 -2.95 -7.72 -8.04
C LEU A 55 -3.82 -8.29 -9.18
N ALA A 56 -4.87 -9.04 -8.83
CA ALA A 56 -5.87 -9.53 -9.78
C ALA A 56 -6.99 -8.51 -10.05
N GLU A 57 -6.86 -7.27 -9.59
CA GLU A 57 -7.84 -6.17 -9.70
C GLU A 57 -9.23 -6.47 -9.10
N ARG A 58 -9.30 -7.43 -8.19
CA ARG A 58 -10.52 -7.81 -7.46
C ARG A 58 -10.61 -7.02 -6.14
N PHE A 59 -10.73 -5.70 -6.25
CA PHE A 59 -10.50 -4.76 -5.14
C PHE A 59 -11.47 -4.93 -3.97
N THR A 60 -12.75 -5.18 -4.23
CA THR A 60 -13.75 -5.39 -3.17
C THR A 60 -13.43 -6.66 -2.36
N GLU A 61 -13.10 -7.76 -3.04
CA GLU A 61 -12.73 -8.99 -2.37
C GLU A 61 -11.38 -8.88 -1.66
N ALA A 62 -10.47 -8.06 -2.20
CA ALA A 62 -9.22 -7.75 -1.52
C ALA A 62 -9.45 -6.99 -0.22
N LEU A 63 -10.40 -6.03 -0.20
CA LEU A 63 -10.77 -5.31 1.02
C LEU A 63 -11.30 -6.25 2.10
N ASP A 64 -12.16 -7.22 1.77
CA ASP A 64 -12.66 -8.21 2.73
C ASP A 64 -11.49 -9.01 3.33
N ALA A 65 -10.57 -9.49 2.49
CA ALA A 65 -9.40 -10.24 2.96
C ALA A 65 -8.42 -9.39 3.79
N TYR A 66 -8.24 -8.13 3.43
CA TYR A 66 -7.42 -7.20 4.20
C TYR A 66 -8.10 -6.81 5.52
N GLN A 67 -9.43 -6.70 5.56
CA GLN A 67 -10.17 -6.47 6.81
C GLN A 67 -9.95 -7.62 7.80
N ASP A 68 -10.02 -8.87 7.33
CA ASP A 68 -9.70 -10.05 8.14
C ASP A 68 -8.25 -10.04 8.64
N ALA A 69 -7.31 -9.55 7.84
CA ALA A 69 -5.91 -9.39 8.24
C ALA A 69 -5.73 -8.27 9.27
N TYR A 70 -6.40 -7.14 9.07
CA TYR A 70 -6.40 -5.98 9.96
C TYR A 70 -6.93 -6.31 11.35
N GLU A 71 -8.03 -7.08 11.45
CA GLU A 71 -8.57 -7.52 12.75
C GLU A 71 -7.56 -8.32 13.58
N LYS A 72 -6.62 -9.01 12.92
CA LYS A 72 -5.58 -9.83 13.57
C LYS A 72 -4.31 -9.04 13.87
N ASN A 73 -3.99 -8.06 13.06
CA ASN A 73 -2.83 -7.18 13.24
C ASN A 73 -3.10 -5.80 12.64
N PRO A 74 -3.75 -4.90 13.41
CA PRO A 74 -4.11 -3.55 12.93
C PRO A 74 -2.92 -2.68 12.53
N GLN A 75 -1.73 -2.99 13.03
CA GLN A 75 -0.53 -2.18 12.77
C GLN A 75 0.30 -2.69 11.58
N ASN A 76 -0.14 -3.73 10.87
CA ASN A 76 0.62 -4.23 9.74
C ASN A 76 0.59 -3.24 8.57
N LEU A 77 1.74 -2.62 8.28
CA LEU A 77 1.86 -1.59 7.24
C LEU A 77 1.40 -2.07 5.86
N THR A 78 1.78 -3.30 5.49
CA THR A 78 1.38 -3.87 4.18
C THR A 78 -0.14 -4.00 4.07
N THR A 79 -0.82 -4.40 5.16
CA THR A 79 -2.29 -4.49 5.20
C THR A 79 -2.91 -3.11 5.06
N LEU A 80 -2.45 -2.13 5.86
CA LEU A 80 -2.97 -0.76 5.83
C LEU A 80 -2.80 -0.12 4.44
N MET A 81 -1.61 -0.24 3.84
CA MET A 81 -1.35 0.27 2.48
C MET A 81 -2.23 -0.41 1.43
N GLY A 82 -2.40 -1.74 1.53
CA GLY A 82 -3.25 -2.50 0.62
C GLY A 82 -4.72 -2.10 0.71
N MET A 83 -5.23 -1.93 1.93
CA MET A 83 -6.60 -1.41 2.18
C MET A 83 -6.78 -0.02 1.57
N ALA A 84 -5.87 0.92 1.88
CA ALA A 84 -5.95 2.29 1.39
C ALA A 84 -5.94 2.33 -0.14
N TRP A 85 -5.08 1.54 -0.78
CA TRP A 85 -5.02 1.45 -2.22
C TRP A 85 -6.32 0.86 -2.82
N CYS A 86 -6.87 -0.20 -2.24
CA CYS A 86 -8.15 -0.77 -2.67
C CYS A 86 -9.31 0.21 -2.47
N PHE A 87 -9.35 0.96 -1.35
CA PHE A 87 -10.33 2.02 -1.15
C PHE A 87 -10.24 3.09 -2.23
N LYS A 88 -9.03 3.54 -2.59
CA LYS A 88 -8.84 4.48 -3.69
C LYS A 88 -9.40 3.92 -5.01
N ARG A 89 -9.16 2.65 -5.30
CA ARG A 89 -9.61 1.99 -6.55
C ARG A 89 -11.11 1.70 -6.60
N THR A 90 -11.79 1.81 -5.47
CA THR A 90 -13.26 1.65 -5.35
C THR A 90 -13.97 2.97 -5.03
N ASP A 91 -13.35 4.10 -5.39
CA ASP A 91 -13.89 5.47 -5.23
C ASP A 91 -14.24 5.84 -3.79
N GLN A 92 -13.55 5.23 -2.81
CA GLN A 92 -13.73 5.48 -1.37
C GLN A 92 -12.54 6.29 -0.81
N LEU A 93 -12.23 7.43 -1.43
CA LEU A 93 -11.04 8.22 -1.15
C LEU A 93 -10.92 8.66 0.32
N SER A 94 -12.03 9.03 0.95
CA SER A 94 -12.02 9.40 2.38
C SER A 94 -11.59 8.24 3.28
N SER A 95 -12.00 7.01 2.96
CA SER A 95 -11.57 5.81 3.69
C SER A 95 -10.08 5.53 3.44
N ALA A 96 -9.61 5.73 2.20
CA ALA A 96 -8.20 5.59 1.87
C ALA A 96 -7.32 6.55 2.68
N ILE A 97 -7.72 7.81 2.80
CA ILE A 97 -7.02 8.82 3.63
C ILE A 97 -7.02 8.38 5.10
N GLY A 98 -8.19 8.02 5.66
CA GLY A 98 -8.30 7.63 7.07
C GLY A 98 -7.40 6.44 7.43
N ILE A 99 -7.34 5.41 6.59
CA ILE A 99 -6.43 4.25 6.79
C ILE A 99 -4.96 4.66 6.68
N MET A 100 -4.62 5.57 5.77
CA MET A 100 -3.23 6.05 5.67
C MET A 100 -2.84 6.99 6.82
N GLU A 101 -3.78 7.76 7.38
CA GLU A 101 -3.56 8.53 8.61
C GLU A 101 -3.34 7.60 9.81
N GLU A 102 -4.07 6.50 9.90
CA GLU A 102 -3.83 5.45 10.89
C GLU A 102 -2.44 4.80 10.70
N ALA A 103 -2.08 4.47 9.45
CA ALA A 103 -0.76 3.96 9.13
C ALA A 103 0.34 4.93 9.61
N TYR A 104 0.16 6.23 9.41
CA TYR A 104 1.10 7.25 9.87
C TYR A 104 1.25 7.28 11.41
N GLN A 105 0.21 7.00 12.18
CA GLN A 105 0.31 6.96 13.65
C GLN A 105 1.26 5.86 14.16
N HIS A 106 1.40 4.77 13.40
CA HIS A 106 2.24 3.63 13.76
C HIS A 106 3.58 3.58 13.00
N HIS A 107 3.66 4.25 11.84
CA HIS A 107 4.77 4.19 10.90
C HIS A 107 5.14 5.58 10.38
N ALA A 108 5.30 6.55 11.30
CA ALA A 108 5.59 7.94 10.97
C ALA A 108 6.97 8.15 10.32
N ASP A 109 7.86 7.19 10.48
CA ASP A 109 9.23 7.15 9.93
C ASP A 109 9.33 6.44 8.58
N GLU A 110 8.19 5.98 8.02
CA GLU A 110 8.14 5.35 6.71
C GLU A 110 7.79 6.38 5.61
N PRO A 111 8.75 6.82 4.78
CA PRO A 111 8.51 7.88 3.79
C PRO A 111 7.39 7.57 2.80
N VAL A 112 7.16 6.28 2.49
CA VAL A 112 6.11 5.83 1.59
C VAL A 112 4.71 6.10 2.13
N VAL A 113 4.52 6.11 3.45
CA VAL A 113 3.24 6.46 4.08
C VAL A 113 2.91 7.93 3.83
N LEU A 114 3.89 8.82 4.03
CA LEU A 114 3.73 10.25 3.79
C LEU A 114 3.50 10.55 2.31
N TYR A 115 4.20 9.83 1.44
CA TYR A 115 4.03 9.95 -0.01
C TYR A 115 2.61 9.56 -0.44
N ASN A 116 2.09 8.43 0.03
CA ASN A 116 0.72 8.01 -0.28
C ASN A 116 -0.33 8.98 0.28
N LEU A 117 -0.13 9.52 1.49
CA LEU A 117 -0.99 10.59 2.02
C LEU A 117 -0.99 11.80 1.07
N SER A 118 0.17 12.22 0.58
CA SER A 118 0.24 13.34 -0.36
C SER A 118 -0.52 13.07 -1.65
N CYS A 119 -0.43 11.85 -2.21
CA CYS A 119 -1.18 11.42 -3.37
C CYS A 119 -2.69 11.50 -3.14
N TYR A 120 -3.15 10.95 -2.01
CA TYR A 120 -4.59 10.91 -1.72
C TYR A 120 -5.17 12.29 -1.41
N PHE A 121 -4.42 13.18 -0.74
CA PHE A 121 -4.85 14.57 -0.56
C PHE A 121 -4.83 15.36 -1.89
N ALA A 122 -3.92 15.06 -2.82
CA ALA A 122 -3.95 15.64 -4.16
C ALA A 122 -5.22 15.23 -4.94
N LEU A 123 -5.61 13.94 -4.85
CA LEU A 123 -6.87 13.45 -5.42
C LEU A 123 -8.11 14.05 -4.76
N ALA A 124 -8.03 14.37 -3.45
CA ALA A 124 -9.09 15.02 -2.72
C ALA A 124 -9.18 16.55 -2.98
N ASP A 125 -8.37 17.10 -3.88
CA ASP A 125 -8.22 18.53 -4.18
C ASP A 125 -7.81 19.35 -2.95
N ASP A 126 -7.19 18.72 -1.96
CA ASP A 126 -6.60 19.38 -0.78
C ASP A 126 -5.11 19.64 -1.01
N LYS A 127 -4.83 20.67 -1.80
CA LYS A 127 -3.47 21.10 -2.13
C LYS A 127 -2.60 21.32 -0.89
N ALA A 128 -3.14 21.93 0.15
CA ALA A 128 -2.35 22.31 1.33
C ALA A 128 -1.80 21.08 2.05
N ASN A 129 -2.65 20.08 2.30
CA ASN A 129 -2.23 18.81 2.88
C ASN A 129 -1.35 17.99 1.92
N ALA A 130 -1.70 17.95 0.63
CA ALA A 130 -0.88 17.26 -0.37
C ALA A 130 0.58 17.76 -0.36
N LEU A 131 0.80 19.06 -0.43
CA LEU A 131 2.15 19.67 -0.43
C LEU A 131 2.87 19.47 0.92
N SER A 132 2.14 19.59 2.04
CA SER A 132 2.70 19.38 3.37
C SER A 132 3.26 17.95 3.51
N TRP A 133 2.47 16.93 3.14
CA TRP A 133 2.88 15.54 3.21
C TRP A 133 3.99 15.22 2.20
N LEU A 134 3.89 15.73 0.96
CA LEU A 134 4.93 15.53 -0.07
C LEU A 134 6.27 16.10 0.39
N GLY A 135 6.30 17.35 0.86
CA GLY A 135 7.52 17.98 1.33
C GLY A 135 8.17 17.24 2.50
N ARG A 136 7.38 16.61 3.38
CA ARG A 136 7.89 15.77 4.47
C ARG A 136 8.45 14.45 3.92
N ALA A 137 7.72 13.77 3.03
CA ALA A 137 8.17 12.53 2.41
C ALA A 137 9.51 12.71 1.67
N LEU A 138 9.62 13.76 0.86
CA LEU A 138 10.81 14.05 0.07
C LEU A 138 12.01 14.50 0.93
N ARG A 139 11.80 15.11 2.09
CA ARG A 139 12.89 15.40 3.05
C ARG A 139 13.43 14.12 3.69
N MET A 140 12.58 13.12 3.93
CA MET A 140 12.99 11.85 4.51
C MET A 140 13.66 10.94 3.47
N GLU A 141 13.10 10.87 2.26
CA GLU A 141 13.61 10.04 1.16
C GLU A 141 13.52 10.84 -0.16
N PRO A 142 14.59 11.60 -0.50
CA PRO A 142 14.61 12.41 -1.72
C PRO A 142 14.45 11.61 -3.02
N ARG A 143 14.78 10.32 -3.01
CA ARG A 143 14.65 9.45 -4.18
C ARG A 143 13.19 9.25 -4.63
N LEU A 144 12.22 9.54 -3.76
CA LEU A 144 10.80 9.52 -4.13
C LEU A 144 10.44 10.52 -5.22
N THR A 145 11.26 11.56 -5.46
CA THR A 145 11.09 12.47 -6.62
C THR A 145 11.02 11.71 -7.94
N LYS A 146 11.70 10.57 -8.06
CA LYS A 146 11.71 9.75 -9.27
C LYS A 146 10.35 9.10 -9.58
N LEU A 147 9.46 8.97 -8.60
CA LEU A 147 8.12 8.41 -8.79
C LEU A 147 7.13 9.46 -9.31
N ILE A 148 7.37 10.74 -9.01
CA ILE A 148 6.43 11.84 -9.29
C ILE A 148 6.06 11.96 -10.77
N PRO A 149 6.99 11.83 -11.75
CA PRO A 149 6.63 11.95 -13.16
C PRO A 149 5.57 10.95 -13.64
N GLU A 150 5.61 9.73 -13.10
CA GLU A 150 4.69 8.64 -13.46
C GLU A 150 3.44 8.59 -12.55
N GLU A 151 3.41 9.37 -11.45
CA GLU A 151 2.31 9.33 -10.49
C GLU A 151 1.13 10.18 -10.97
N SER A 152 0.08 9.52 -11.40
CA SER A 152 -1.12 10.17 -11.93
C SER A 152 -1.93 10.97 -10.90
N ASP A 153 -1.77 10.65 -9.61
CA ASP A 153 -2.50 11.29 -8.53
C ASP A 153 -2.15 12.78 -8.40
N PHE A 154 -0.96 13.18 -8.89
CA PHE A 154 -0.53 14.59 -8.91
C PHE A 154 -0.90 15.35 -10.20
N ASN A 155 -1.68 14.79 -11.11
CA ASN A 155 -1.96 15.43 -12.40
C ASN A 155 -2.56 16.84 -12.26
N THR A 156 -3.42 17.07 -11.26
CA THR A 156 -4.02 18.38 -10.99
C THR A 156 -3.02 19.41 -10.47
N LEU A 157 -1.92 18.96 -9.86
CA LEU A 157 -0.90 19.80 -9.25
C LEU A 157 0.35 20.02 -10.11
N ARG A 158 0.52 19.27 -11.21
CA ARG A 158 1.76 19.32 -12.03
C ARG A 158 2.17 20.72 -12.50
N ASN A 159 1.18 21.59 -12.81
CA ASN A 159 1.42 22.95 -13.27
C ASN A 159 1.35 23.99 -12.14
N ASP A 160 1.16 23.54 -10.89
CA ASP A 160 1.14 24.42 -9.73
C ASP A 160 2.56 24.81 -9.30
N LYS A 161 2.79 26.12 -9.09
CA LYS A 161 4.12 26.63 -8.77
C LYS A 161 4.66 26.15 -7.42
N ASP A 162 3.77 26.00 -6.42
CA ASP A 162 4.19 25.54 -5.10
C ASP A 162 4.55 24.06 -5.13
N PHE A 163 3.82 23.26 -5.93
CA PHE A 163 4.16 21.85 -6.17
C PHE A 163 5.52 21.71 -6.83
N GLN A 164 5.77 22.46 -7.93
CA GLN A 164 7.05 22.47 -8.63
C GLN A 164 8.19 22.87 -7.69
N PHE A 165 8.00 23.90 -6.89
CA PHE A 165 8.98 24.35 -5.91
C PHE A 165 9.32 23.25 -4.88
N VAL A 166 8.32 22.52 -4.36
CA VAL A 166 8.55 21.42 -3.39
C VAL A 166 9.37 20.30 -4.02
N VAL A 167 9.11 19.95 -5.28
CA VAL A 167 9.82 18.89 -6.01
C VAL A 167 11.26 19.33 -6.33
N GLU A 168 11.45 20.51 -6.92
CA GLU A 168 12.77 21.06 -7.28
C GLU A 168 13.67 21.22 -6.06
N ALA A 169 13.13 21.68 -4.92
CA ALA A 169 13.89 21.82 -3.68
C ALA A 169 14.43 20.47 -3.17
N ALA A 170 13.70 19.37 -3.39
CA ALA A 170 14.16 18.04 -3.02
C ALA A 170 15.23 17.49 -3.99
N GLU A 171 15.10 17.76 -5.29
CA GLU A 171 16.08 17.36 -6.31
C GLU A 171 17.43 18.08 -6.13
N GLY A 172 17.38 19.37 -5.79
CA GLY A 172 18.58 20.17 -5.50
C GLY A 172 19.41 19.62 -4.35
N ASN A 173 18.76 19.09 -3.32
CA ASN A 173 19.43 18.47 -2.18
C ASN A 173 20.08 17.11 -2.52
N THR A 174 19.57 16.40 -3.51
CA THR A 174 20.13 15.11 -3.96
C THR A 174 21.45 15.30 -4.71
N SER A 175 21.58 16.41 -5.45
CA SER A 175 22.76 16.72 -6.28
C SER A 175 23.97 17.19 -5.45
N GLN A 176 23.78 17.60 -4.20
CA GLN A 176 24.85 18.05 -3.31
C GLN A 176 25.45 16.92 -2.45
N ASN A 177 24.80 15.77 -2.38
CA ASN A 177 25.20 14.62 -1.55
C ASN A 177 25.72 13.41 -2.38
N SER A 178 25.96 13.59 -3.68
CA SER A 178 26.54 12.60 -4.60
C SER A 178 27.97 13.01 -4.98
#